data_22619f8459595339e818ef31ede660b5
#
_entry.id   22619f8459595339e818ef31ede660b5
#
_cell.length_a   1.000
_cell.length_b   1.000
_cell.length_c   1.000
_cell.angle_alpha   90.00
_cell.angle_beta   90.00
_cell.angle_gamma   90.00
#
_symmetry.space_group_name_H-M   'P 1'
#
loop_
_entity.id
_entity.type
_entity.pdbx_description
1 polymer ?
#
loop_
_entity_poly.entity_id
_entity_poly.type
_entity_poly.pdbx_seq_one_letter_code
_entity_poly.pdbx_strand_id
1 'polypeptide(L)'
;MTIKESWLLPEGIDELLPQEASQLECLHRSLVDRMRSWGYQLVVPPLVEYLDSLLTGTAKTLDIQTFKLTDQMSGRMLGIRADMTPQVARIAAHKLRNQAEILRLCYIGSVLHTLPQGQGTSRNPIQLGAEIYGHAGPESDVESIEMMADLLHVTGAVSEIALDIGHVGIYRGLAEYAGLTSEQEEALFSALQRKAAAEIDALLDNFKLDDDAHQMLQALAELNGDRSVLEQASTKLAQAPESVKEALATLSTISEMLSQRLPELVINLDLAELRGYHYHTGVVFAAYKPGSAQAIAAGGRYDDIGEHFGHAQPATGFSLDLKMIATLLPVIEDEKAEVIGVEWDSDPALLETVSSLRDAGKVVIYQMPGAAITTSHTLVKQAGHWQVTETGTQTRG
;
A
#
# COMPACT_ATOMS: atom_id res chain seq x y z
N MET A 1 -30.08 7.57 -23.61
CA MET A 1 -29.02 6.60 -23.27
C MET A 1 -29.20 5.39 -24.18
N THR A 2 -28.21 5.09 -24.98
CA THR A 2 -28.19 3.86 -25.77
C THR A 2 -27.90 2.67 -24.86
N ILE A 3 -28.36 1.46 -25.19
CA ILE A 3 -28.11 0.24 -24.37
C ILE A 3 -26.62 0.07 -24.03
N LYS A 4 -25.71 0.51 -24.90
CA LYS A 4 -24.25 0.48 -24.66
C LYS A 4 -23.79 1.39 -23.49
N GLU A 5 -24.48 2.47 -23.21
CA GLU A 5 -24.12 3.42 -22.13
C GLU A 5 -24.58 2.95 -20.73
N SER A 6 -25.54 2.00 -20.70
CA SER A 6 -26.08 1.45 -19.44
C SER A 6 -25.14 0.51 -18.70
N TRP A 7 -24.07 0.05 -19.35
CA TRP A 7 -23.11 -0.93 -18.82
C TRP A 7 -21.71 -0.37 -18.59
N LEU A 8 -21.54 0.95 -18.77
CA LEU A 8 -20.24 1.60 -18.53
C LEU A 8 -20.00 1.79 -17.05
N LEU A 9 -18.83 1.41 -16.59
CA LEU A 9 -18.32 1.78 -15.28
C LEU A 9 -17.91 3.26 -15.26
N PRO A 10 -17.96 3.91 -14.09
CA PRO A 10 -17.39 5.26 -13.95
C PRO A 10 -15.90 5.27 -14.30
N GLU A 11 -15.42 6.39 -14.82
CA GLU A 11 -14.00 6.55 -15.14
C GLU A 11 -13.09 6.25 -13.93
N GLY A 12 -12.06 5.44 -14.15
CA GLY A 12 -11.12 5.00 -13.12
C GLY A 12 -11.67 3.97 -12.13
N ILE A 13 -12.91 3.49 -12.32
CA ILE A 13 -13.44 2.33 -11.59
C ILE A 13 -13.33 1.12 -12.50
N ASP A 14 -12.70 0.08 -12.02
CA ASP A 14 -12.40 -1.16 -12.74
C ASP A 14 -12.93 -2.39 -12.02
N GLU A 15 -13.19 -3.43 -12.78
CA GLU A 15 -13.54 -4.77 -12.30
C GLU A 15 -12.44 -5.77 -12.72
N LEU A 16 -12.29 -6.81 -11.94
CA LEU A 16 -11.35 -7.92 -12.24
C LEU A 16 -12.12 -9.12 -12.76
N LEU A 17 -11.70 -9.63 -13.90
CA LEU A 17 -12.29 -10.83 -14.49
C LEU A 17 -11.73 -12.08 -13.80
N PRO A 18 -12.30 -13.30 -14.05
CA PRO A 18 -11.98 -14.50 -13.26
C PRO A 18 -10.48 -14.80 -13.12
N GLN A 19 -9.70 -14.64 -14.17
CA GLN A 19 -8.26 -14.93 -14.14
C GLN A 19 -7.51 -13.91 -13.24
N GLU A 20 -7.76 -12.62 -13.43
CA GLU A 20 -7.17 -11.56 -12.64
C GLU A 20 -7.61 -11.65 -11.17
N ALA A 21 -8.89 -11.95 -10.94
CA ALA A 21 -9.44 -12.14 -9.60
C ALA A 21 -8.80 -13.33 -8.87
N SER A 22 -8.58 -14.46 -9.58
CA SER A 22 -7.89 -15.63 -9.03
C SER A 22 -6.45 -15.31 -8.66
N GLN A 23 -5.72 -14.63 -9.53
CA GLN A 23 -4.34 -14.20 -9.28
C GLN A 23 -4.28 -13.26 -8.06
N LEU A 24 -5.18 -12.30 -7.99
CA LEU A 24 -5.28 -11.36 -6.86
C LEU A 24 -5.56 -12.09 -5.54
N GLU A 25 -6.47 -13.07 -5.53
CA GLU A 25 -6.82 -13.84 -4.33
C GLU A 25 -5.65 -14.71 -3.84
N CYS A 26 -4.90 -15.33 -4.74
CA CYS A 26 -3.68 -16.05 -4.38
C CYS A 26 -2.65 -15.12 -3.75
N LEU A 27 -2.44 -13.94 -4.35
CA LEU A 27 -1.54 -12.92 -3.83
C LEU A 27 -1.99 -12.44 -2.45
N HIS A 28 -3.27 -12.11 -2.29
CA HIS A 28 -3.86 -11.73 -1.02
C HIS A 28 -3.53 -12.73 0.09
N ARG A 29 -3.79 -14.02 -0.13
CA ARG A 29 -3.55 -15.07 0.88
C ARG A 29 -2.08 -15.17 1.25
N SER A 30 -1.19 -15.20 0.27
CA SER A 30 0.25 -15.32 0.50
C SER A 30 0.79 -14.14 1.32
N LEU A 31 0.34 -12.91 1.04
CA LEU A 31 0.77 -11.72 1.75
C LEU A 31 0.22 -11.66 3.19
N VAL A 32 -1.05 -12.02 3.40
CA VAL A 32 -1.62 -12.10 4.76
C VAL A 32 -0.87 -13.14 5.60
N ASP A 33 -0.59 -14.31 5.05
CA ASP A 33 0.15 -15.35 5.78
C ASP A 33 1.60 -14.90 6.06
N ARG A 34 2.22 -14.16 5.13
CA ARG A 34 3.55 -13.59 5.34
C ARG A 34 3.54 -12.57 6.48
N MET A 35 2.61 -11.61 6.48
CA MET A 35 2.44 -10.64 7.57
C MET A 35 2.22 -11.30 8.93
N ARG A 36 1.42 -12.37 8.96
CA ARG A 36 1.22 -13.16 10.20
C ARG A 36 2.51 -13.80 10.71
N SER A 37 3.41 -14.24 9.81
CA SER A 37 4.72 -14.79 10.21
C SER A 37 5.64 -13.76 10.86
N TRP A 38 5.40 -12.46 10.61
CA TRP A 38 6.05 -11.33 11.27
C TRP A 38 5.37 -10.91 12.58
N GLY A 39 4.29 -11.59 12.97
CA GLY A 39 3.53 -11.30 14.20
C GLY A 39 2.47 -10.21 14.05
N TYR A 40 2.14 -9.78 12.82
CA TYR A 40 1.08 -8.82 12.60
C TYR A 40 -0.30 -9.45 12.71
N GLN A 41 -1.22 -8.75 13.34
CA GLN A 41 -2.59 -9.17 13.54
C GLN A 41 -3.51 -8.47 12.54
N LEU A 42 -4.29 -9.27 11.81
CA LEU A 42 -5.22 -8.75 10.81
C LEU A 42 -6.40 -8.04 11.48
N VAL A 43 -6.67 -6.82 11.06
CA VAL A 43 -7.88 -6.06 11.39
C VAL A 43 -8.69 -5.76 10.13
N VAL A 44 -10.01 -5.69 10.28
CA VAL A 44 -10.92 -5.41 9.17
C VAL A 44 -11.79 -4.20 9.53
N PRO A 45 -11.34 -2.98 9.25
CA PRO A 45 -12.14 -1.78 9.45
C PRO A 45 -13.37 -1.74 8.52
N PRO A 46 -14.48 -1.06 8.90
CA PRO A 46 -15.64 -0.96 8.05
C PRO A 46 -15.37 -0.07 6.82
N LEU A 47 -16.04 -0.36 5.71
CA LEU A 47 -15.91 0.42 4.46
C LEU A 47 -16.45 1.85 4.63
N VAL A 48 -17.44 2.04 5.49
CA VAL A 48 -18.16 3.30 5.69
C VAL A 48 -18.16 3.64 7.18
N GLU A 49 -17.85 4.89 7.50
CA GLU A 49 -17.94 5.46 8.86
C GLU A 49 -18.61 6.82 8.84
N TYR A 50 -18.96 7.36 10.02
CA TYR A 50 -19.35 8.75 10.10
C TYR A 50 -18.20 9.64 9.62
N LEU A 51 -18.50 10.63 8.79
CA LEU A 51 -17.52 11.47 8.13
C LEU A 51 -16.55 12.12 9.15
N ASP A 52 -17.09 12.63 10.26
CA ASP A 52 -16.29 13.25 11.29
C ASP A 52 -15.28 12.29 11.92
N SER A 53 -15.67 11.01 12.10
CA SER A 53 -14.77 9.97 12.61
C SER A 53 -13.69 9.58 11.60
N LEU A 54 -14.08 9.46 10.33
CA LEU A 54 -13.19 9.04 9.25
C LEU A 54 -12.10 10.09 8.94
N LEU A 55 -12.45 11.38 9.07
CA LEU A 55 -11.56 12.51 8.78
C LEU A 55 -10.82 13.04 10.01
N THR A 56 -11.06 12.48 11.19
CA THR A 56 -10.37 12.88 12.42
C THR A 56 -8.87 12.62 12.28
N GLY A 57 -8.05 13.64 12.50
CA GLY A 57 -6.59 13.53 12.44
C GLY A 57 -6.00 13.40 11.04
N THR A 58 -6.79 13.63 10.00
CA THR A 58 -6.33 13.49 8.61
C THR A 58 -6.13 14.84 7.93
N ALA A 59 -5.26 14.86 6.91
CA ALA A 59 -5.01 16.05 6.11
C ALA A 59 -6.24 16.40 5.23
N LYS A 60 -6.35 17.68 4.84
CA LYS A 60 -7.41 18.18 3.93
C LYS A 60 -7.51 17.39 2.61
N THR A 61 -6.41 16.82 2.16
CA THR A 61 -6.35 15.96 0.97
C THR A 61 -7.25 14.74 1.08
N LEU A 62 -7.34 14.11 2.25
CA LEU A 62 -8.20 12.94 2.44
C LEU A 62 -9.69 13.31 2.38
N ASP A 63 -10.06 14.49 2.89
CA ASP A 63 -11.44 15.00 2.78
C ASP A 63 -11.89 15.17 1.32
N ILE A 64 -11.01 15.68 0.46
CA ILE A 64 -11.27 15.82 -0.99
C ILE A 64 -11.41 14.46 -1.66
N GLN A 65 -10.62 13.47 -1.25
CA GLN A 65 -10.63 12.13 -1.81
C GLN A 65 -11.78 11.25 -1.32
N THR A 66 -12.48 11.66 -0.27
CA THR A 66 -13.53 10.87 0.38
C THR A 66 -14.88 11.07 -0.28
N PHE A 67 -15.53 9.98 -0.74
CA PHE A 67 -16.92 10.01 -1.14
C PHE A 67 -17.83 10.21 0.07
N LYS A 68 -18.72 11.18 -0.01
CA LYS A 68 -19.64 11.58 1.06
C LYS A 68 -21.07 11.18 0.71
N LEU A 69 -21.78 10.61 1.67
CA LEU A 69 -23.18 10.18 1.52
C LEU A 69 -23.96 10.45 2.81
N THR A 70 -25.29 10.51 2.70
CA THR A 70 -26.16 10.69 3.86
C THR A 70 -26.66 9.34 4.34
N ASP A 71 -26.50 9.04 5.63
CA ASP A 71 -27.12 7.88 6.26
C ASP A 71 -28.64 8.05 6.33
N GLN A 72 -29.38 7.17 5.67
CA GLN A 72 -30.84 7.22 5.64
C GLN A 72 -31.49 6.91 7.00
N MET A 73 -30.76 6.26 7.92
CA MET A 73 -31.28 5.93 9.25
C MET A 73 -31.14 7.09 10.23
N SER A 74 -29.98 7.77 10.23
CA SER A 74 -29.66 8.81 11.21
C SER A 74 -29.69 10.23 10.64
N GLY A 75 -29.69 10.40 9.33
CA GLY A 75 -29.54 11.69 8.65
C GLY A 75 -28.14 12.28 8.71
N ARG A 76 -27.16 11.57 9.31
CA ARG A 76 -25.78 12.02 9.45
C ARG A 76 -24.99 11.78 8.18
N MET A 77 -23.91 12.57 8.01
CA MET A 77 -22.97 12.36 6.92
C MET A 77 -22.06 11.17 7.21
N LEU A 78 -21.91 10.33 6.20
CA LEU A 78 -20.98 9.21 6.15
C LEU A 78 -19.90 9.48 5.12
N GLY A 79 -18.73 8.85 5.29
CA GLY A 79 -17.67 8.77 4.28
C GLY A 79 -17.39 7.32 3.88
N ILE A 80 -17.11 7.10 2.60
CA ILE A 80 -16.48 5.87 2.14
C ILE A 80 -14.98 6.06 2.30
N ARG A 81 -14.30 5.14 2.96
CA ARG A 81 -12.86 5.26 3.23
C ARG A 81 -12.05 5.41 1.95
N ALA A 82 -11.20 6.43 1.90
CA ALA A 82 -10.18 6.62 0.88
C ALA A 82 -8.81 6.09 1.32
N ASP A 83 -8.63 5.86 2.64
CA ASP A 83 -7.44 5.26 3.26
C ASP A 83 -7.87 4.49 4.52
N MET A 84 -7.22 3.36 4.78
CA MET A 84 -7.49 2.52 5.95
C MET A 84 -6.63 2.90 7.16
N THR A 85 -5.48 3.53 6.98
CA THR A 85 -4.54 3.88 8.06
C THR A 85 -5.20 4.66 9.20
N PRO A 86 -6.02 5.71 8.98
CA PRO A 86 -6.70 6.43 10.07
C PRO A 86 -7.67 5.54 10.85
N GLN A 87 -8.35 4.62 10.17
CA GLN A 87 -9.27 3.68 10.83
C GLN A 87 -8.51 2.68 11.72
N VAL A 88 -7.35 2.19 11.25
CA VAL A 88 -6.49 1.28 12.01
C VAL A 88 -5.88 2.00 13.21
N ALA A 89 -5.42 3.24 13.05
CA ALA A 89 -4.95 4.08 14.15
C ALA A 89 -6.04 4.28 15.23
N ARG A 90 -7.29 4.54 14.82
CA ARG A 90 -8.44 4.62 15.73
C ARG A 90 -8.69 3.29 16.46
N ILE A 91 -8.58 2.16 15.76
CA ILE A 91 -8.72 0.84 16.38
C ILE A 91 -7.62 0.62 17.42
N ALA A 92 -6.37 0.91 17.09
CA ALA A 92 -5.24 0.82 18.01
C ALA A 92 -5.47 1.68 19.26
N ALA A 93 -5.78 2.97 19.08
CA ALA A 93 -5.96 3.92 20.16
C ALA A 93 -7.17 3.63 21.06
N HIS A 94 -8.28 3.11 20.50
CA HIS A 94 -9.54 2.90 21.23
C HIS A 94 -9.78 1.48 21.68
N LYS A 95 -9.63 0.51 20.77
CA LYS A 95 -10.05 -0.87 21.01
C LYS A 95 -8.93 -1.75 21.56
N LEU A 96 -7.69 -1.43 21.19
CA LEU A 96 -6.53 -2.29 21.48
C LEU A 96 -5.52 -1.65 22.43
N ARG A 97 -5.75 -0.43 22.89
CA ARG A 97 -4.80 0.37 23.70
C ARG A 97 -4.23 -0.32 24.94
N ASN A 98 -4.92 -1.34 25.47
CA ASN A 98 -4.52 -2.07 26.67
C ASN A 98 -4.05 -3.49 26.39
N GLN A 99 -3.92 -3.90 25.11
CA GLN A 99 -3.61 -5.29 24.77
C GLN A 99 -2.11 -5.59 24.76
N ALA A 100 -1.30 -4.65 24.27
CA ALA A 100 0.15 -4.80 24.22
C ALA A 100 0.82 -3.43 24.26
N GLU A 101 2.08 -3.39 24.72
CA GLU A 101 2.89 -2.17 24.67
C GLU A 101 3.23 -1.79 23.22
N ILE A 102 3.57 -2.78 22.41
CA ILE A 102 3.80 -2.61 20.95
C ILE A 102 2.76 -3.44 20.21
N LEU A 103 1.95 -2.76 19.39
CA LEU A 103 0.95 -3.39 18.54
C LEU A 103 1.47 -3.48 17.10
N ARG A 104 1.31 -4.63 16.48
CA ARG A 104 1.56 -4.88 15.06
C ARG A 104 0.25 -5.25 14.41
N LEU A 105 -0.27 -4.36 13.57
CA LEU A 105 -1.55 -4.54 12.90
C LEU A 105 -1.35 -4.55 11.39
N CYS A 106 -2.11 -5.38 10.70
CA CYS A 106 -2.16 -5.34 9.24
C CYS A 106 -3.61 -5.35 8.75
N TYR A 107 -3.80 -4.90 7.54
CA TYR A 107 -5.12 -4.80 6.94
C TYR A 107 -5.05 -4.98 5.43
N ILE A 108 -6.17 -5.38 4.85
CA ILE A 108 -6.38 -5.44 3.42
C ILE A 108 -7.84 -5.17 3.10
N GLY A 109 -8.10 -4.37 2.09
CA GLY A 109 -9.47 -4.07 1.68
C GLY A 109 -9.55 -2.97 0.64
N SER A 110 -10.72 -2.87 0.02
CA SER A 110 -11.00 -1.84 -0.97
C SER A 110 -11.07 -0.47 -0.32
N VAL A 111 -10.50 0.51 -0.98
CA VAL A 111 -10.70 1.94 -0.72
C VAL A 111 -11.27 2.59 -1.98
N LEU A 112 -11.84 3.79 -1.86
CA LEU A 112 -12.48 4.46 -2.99
C LEU A 112 -12.11 5.95 -3.01
N HIS A 113 -11.50 6.38 -4.11
CA HIS A 113 -11.07 7.76 -4.31
C HIS A 113 -12.04 8.52 -5.21
N THR A 114 -12.36 9.75 -4.85
CA THR A 114 -13.15 10.66 -5.71
C THR A 114 -12.41 11.02 -6.99
N LEU A 115 -11.08 11.12 -6.92
CA LEU A 115 -10.18 11.44 -8.03
C LEU A 115 -9.03 10.42 -8.09
N PRO A 116 -8.50 10.11 -9.28
CA PRO A 116 -7.32 9.28 -9.40
C PRO A 116 -6.11 9.96 -8.75
N GLN A 117 -5.25 9.20 -8.08
CA GLN A 117 -4.03 9.72 -7.42
C GLN A 117 -2.87 9.98 -8.40
N GLY A 118 -3.00 9.57 -9.65
CA GLY A 118 -2.03 9.75 -10.71
C GLY A 118 -2.61 9.35 -12.06
N GLN A 119 -1.88 9.62 -13.12
CA GLN A 119 -2.32 9.24 -14.46
C GLN A 119 -2.37 7.71 -14.59
N GLY A 120 -3.53 7.17 -14.95
CA GLY A 120 -3.75 5.74 -15.12
C GLY A 120 -3.93 4.94 -13.83
N THR A 121 -4.04 5.60 -12.65
CA THR A 121 -4.32 4.92 -11.39
C THR A 121 -5.80 4.62 -11.22
N SER A 122 -6.10 3.46 -10.63
CA SER A 122 -7.47 3.07 -10.26
C SER A 122 -8.01 3.97 -9.13
N ARG A 123 -9.31 4.26 -9.17
CA ARG A 123 -10.03 4.94 -8.09
C ARG A 123 -10.59 3.97 -7.05
N ASN A 124 -10.56 2.67 -7.33
CA ASN A 124 -10.95 1.61 -6.41
C ASN A 124 -9.82 0.62 -6.15
N PRO A 125 -8.65 1.09 -5.63
CA PRO A 125 -7.55 0.20 -5.29
C PRO A 125 -7.93 -0.77 -4.16
N ILE A 126 -7.16 -1.84 -4.04
CA ILE A 126 -7.20 -2.72 -2.89
C ILE A 126 -5.96 -2.42 -2.07
N GLN A 127 -6.13 -1.63 -1.02
CA GLN A 127 -5.06 -1.24 -0.12
C GLN A 127 -4.71 -2.41 0.79
N LEU A 128 -3.42 -2.76 0.84
CA LEU A 128 -2.81 -3.60 1.86
C LEU A 128 -1.85 -2.73 2.65
N GLY A 129 -1.84 -2.85 3.97
CA GLY A 129 -0.89 -2.13 4.81
C GLY A 129 -0.58 -2.84 6.11
N ALA A 130 0.48 -2.38 6.75
CA ALA A 130 0.96 -2.86 8.04
C ALA A 130 1.47 -1.68 8.87
N GLU A 131 1.11 -1.67 10.16
CA GLU A 131 1.36 -0.56 11.08
C GLU A 131 1.92 -1.09 12.39
N ILE A 132 2.89 -0.36 12.94
CA ILE A 132 3.47 -0.59 14.27
C ILE A 132 3.10 0.59 15.16
N TYR A 133 2.52 0.33 16.31
CA TYR A 133 2.17 1.35 17.30
C TYR A 133 2.91 1.11 18.61
N GLY A 134 3.30 2.18 19.30
CA GLY A 134 3.85 2.14 20.66
C GLY A 134 5.38 2.13 20.74
N HIS A 135 6.11 2.20 19.64
CA HIS A 135 7.58 2.23 19.65
C HIS A 135 8.12 3.48 18.93
N ALA A 136 8.87 4.32 19.67
CA ALA A 136 9.39 5.59 19.17
C ALA A 136 10.76 5.50 18.48
N GLY A 137 11.49 4.39 18.65
CA GLY A 137 12.84 4.22 18.11
C GLY A 137 12.89 3.91 16.61
N PRO A 138 14.05 4.06 15.98
CA PRO A 138 14.26 3.77 14.55
C PRO A 138 14.06 2.30 14.19
N GLU A 139 14.09 1.38 15.17
CA GLU A 139 13.93 -0.05 14.93
C GLU A 139 12.57 -0.39 14.36
N SER A 140 11.51 0.32 14.76
CA SER A 140 10.18 0.12 14.19
C SER A 140 10.07 0.64 12.76
N ASP A 141 10.78 1.71 12.42
CA ASP A 141 10.85 2.20 11.04
C ASP A 141 11.58 1.20 10.15
N VAL A 142 12.71 0.67 10.65
CA VAL A 142 13.47 -0.37 9.96
C VAL A 142 12.64 -1.64 9.78
N GLU A 143 11.94 -2.12 10.83
CA GLU A 143 11.04 -3.28 10.72
C GLU A 143 9.95 -3.07 9.68
N SER A 144 9.36 -1.86 9.63
CA SER A 144 8.33 -1.50 8.66
C SER A 144 8.87 -1.56 7.22
N ILE A 145 10.06 -1.02 6.99
CA ILE A 145 10.73 -1.04 5.68
C ILE A 145 11.12 -2.47 5.28
N GLU A 146 11.67 -3.25 6.20
CA GLU A 146 12.03 -4.65 5.95
C GLU A 146 10.81 -5.49 5.57
N MET A 147 9.72 -5.30 6.28
CA MET A 147 8.47 -5.99 5.99
C MET A 147 7.92 -5.60 4.61
N MET A 148 7.94 -4.30 4.29
CA MET A 148 7.53 -3.83 2.96
C MET A 148 8.36 -4.47 1.86
N ALA A 149 9.68 -4.50 2.01
CA ALA A 149 10.60 -5.12 1.05
C ALA A 149 10.37 -6.64 0.93
N ASP A 150 10.16 -7.32 2.06
CA ASP A 150 9.87 -8.75 2.11
C ASP A 150 8.55 -9.10 1.42
N LEU A 151 7.50 -8.33 1.65
CA LEU A 151 6.22 -8.52 0.95
C LEU A 151 6.37 -8.33 -0.56
N LEU A 152 7.06 -7.27 -1.00
CA LEU A 152 7.33 -7.02 -2.42
C LEU A 152 8.16 -8.15 -3.05
N HIS A 153 9.14 -8.69 -2.32
CA HIS A 153 9.91 -9.84 -2.77
C HIS A 153 9.06 -11.11 -2.90
N VAL A 154 8.24 -11.41 -1.90
CA VAL A 154 7.33 -12.59 -1.89
C VAL A 154 6.34 -12.57 -3.03
N THR A 155 5.92 -11.40 -3.51
CA THR A 155 5.03 -11.30 -4.67
C THR A 155 5.66 -11.83 -5.95
N GLY A 156 7.00 -11.77 -6.06
CA GLY A 156 7.70 -12.04 -7.32
C GLY A 156 7.46 -10.99 -8.41
N ALA A 157 6.71 -9.92 -8.10
CA ALA A 157 6.36 -8.87 -9.05
C ALA A 157 7.55 -7.99 -9.44
N VAL A 158 8.54 -7.92 -8.56
CA VAL A 158 9.70 -7.05 -8.72
C VAL A 158 10.94 -7.82 -8.32
N SER A 159 11.87 -8.01 -9.28
CA SER A 159 13.15 -8.66 -9.02
C SER A 159 14.14 -7.76 -8.29
N GLU A 160 14.00 -6.45 -8.48
CA GLU A 160 14.82 -5.42 -7.87
C GLU A 160 13.92 -4.29 -7.37
N ILE A 161 14.23 -3.77 -6.19
CA ILE A 161 13.54 -2.66 -5.57
C ILE A 161 14.55 -1.56 -5.30
N ALA A 162 14.22 -0.32 -5.68
CA ALA A 162 14.90 0.88 -5.20
C ALA A 162 14.05 1.52 -4.11
N LEU A 163 14.71 1.91 -3.02
CA LEU A 163 14.06 2.53 -1.86
C LEU A 163 14.51 3.98 -1.73
N ASP A 164 13.57 4.92 -1.80
CA ASP A 164 13.81 6.31 -1.42
C ASP A 164 13.45 6.49 0.04
N ILE A 165 14.32 7.14 0.81
CA ILE A 165 14.09 7.45 2.22
C ILE A 165 14.41 8.92 2.47
N GLY A 166 13.53 9.58 3.20
CA GLY A 166 13.70 10.96 3.68
C GLY A 166 13.19 11.13 5.10
N HIS A 167 13.19 12.37 5.57
CA HIS A 167 12.68 12.70 6.90
C HIS A 167 12.04 14.10 6.88
N VAL A 168 10.72 14.15 7.08
CA VAL A 168 9.95 15.41 6.98
C VAL A 168 10.41 16.49 7.98
N GLY A 169 10.99 16.08 9.11
CA GLY A 169 11.54 16.99 10.11
C GLY A 169 12.70 17.85 9.62
N ILE A 170 13.40 17.44 8.55
CA ILE A 170 14.47 18.25 7.96
C ILE A 170 13.89 19.51 7.34
N TYR A 171 12.96 19.36 6.41
CA TYR A 171 12.30 20.53 5.78
C TYR A 171 11.51 21.35 6.80
N ARG A 172 10.70 20.70 7.64
CA ARG A 172 9.91 21.39 8.68
C ARG A 172 10.79 22.24 9.62
N GLY A 173 11.88 21.67 10.10
CA GLY A 173 12.81 22.40 10.99
C GLY A 173 13.51 23.55 10.29
N LEU A 174 13.86 23.43 9.00
CA LEU A 174 14.42 24.53 8.22
C LEU A 174 13.38 25.61 7.90
N ALA A 175 12.16 25.25 7.57
CA ALA A 175 11.06 26.17 7.31
C ALA A 175 10.72 27.01 8.57
N GLU A 176 10.68 26.35 9.74
CA GLU A 176 10.49 26.99 11.02
C GLU A 176 11.67 27.93 11.38
N TYR A 177 12.91 27.46 11.20
CA TYR A 177 14.11 28.27 11.40
C TYR A 177 14.13 29.52 10.52
N ALA A 178 13.75 29.38 9.26
CA ALA A 178 13.66 30.47 8.30
C ALA A 178 12.46 31.42 8.57
N GLY A 179 11.55 31.05 9.47
CA GLY A 179 10.34 31.82 9.78
C GLY A 179 9.38 31.92 8.61
N LEU A 180 9.26 30.87 7.79
CA LEU A 180 8.33 30.85 6.65
C LEU A 180 6.89 30.97 7.12
N THR A 181 6.08 31.76 6.41
CA THR A 181 4.62 31.70 6.57
C THR A 181 4.08 30.40 5.99
N SER A 182 2.90 29.98 6.40
CA SER A 182 2.26 28.76 5.87
C SER A 182 2.11 28.78 4.35
N GLU A 183 1.90 29.96 3.75
CA GLU A 183 1.81 30.12 2.30
C GLU A 183 3.18 29.95 1.60
N GLN A 184 4.24 30.47 2.21
CA GLN A 184 5.62 30.32 1.72
C GLN A 184 6.09 28.87 1.86
N GLU A 185 5.79 28.24 2.99
CA GLU A 185 6.10 26.85 3.25
C GLU A 185 5.42 25.93 2.22
N GLU A 186 4.12 26.12 1.95
CA GLU A 186 3.38 25.33 0.96
C GLU A 186 3.89 25.56 -0.46
N ALA A 187 4.22 26.78 -0.84
CA ALA A 187 4.78 27.09 -2.14
C ALA A 187 6.15 26.41 -2.37
N LEU A 188 7.02 26.51 -1.36
CA LEU A 188 8.35 25.89 -1.41
C LEU A 188 8.26 24.36 -1.39
N PHE A 189 7.40 23.80 -0.53
CA PHE A 189 7.07 22.38 -0.47
C PHE A 189 6.69 21.85 -1.87
N SER A 190 5.75 22.53 -2.53
CA SER A 190 5.29 22.14 -3.88
C SER A 190 6.41 22.18 -4.92
N ALA A 191 7.30 23.16 -4.86
CA ALA A 191 8.44 23.28 -5.76
C ALA A 191 9.50 22.19 -5.50
N LEU A 192 9.78 21.89 -4.24
CA LEU A 192 10.71 20.82 -3.82
C LEU A 192 10.21 19.43 -4.26
N GLN A 193 8.93 19.12 -4.07
CA GLN A 193 8.34 17.85 -4.53
C GLN A 193 8.48 17.65 -6.04
N ARG A 194 8.40 18.71 -6.82
CA ARG A 194 8.57 18.68 -8.29
C ARG A 194 10.03 18.79 -8.72
N LYS A 195 10.94 18.97 -7.76
CA LYS A 195 12.37 19.22 -8.01
C LYS A 195 12.58 20.38 -9.02
N ALA A 196 11.77 21.43 -8.92
CA ALA A 196 11.74 22.56 -9.82
C ALA A 196 12.78 23.62 -9.42
N ALA A 197 14.07 23.36 -9.67
CA ALA A 197 15.20 24.16 -9.16
C ALA A 197 15.05 25.67 -9.44
N ALA A 198 14.70 26.09 -10.66
CA ALA A 198 14.53 27.50 -11.00
C ALA A 198 13.37 28.17 -10.22
N GLU A 199 12.33 27.43 -9.90
CA GLU A 199 11.20 27.92 -9.09
C GLU A 199 11.60 28.01 -7.61
N ILE A 200 12.36 27.04 -7.11
CA ILE A 200 12.91 27.07 -5.74
C ILE A 200 13.77 28.31 -5.56
N ASP A 201 14.72 28.57 -6.46
CA ASP A 201 15.57 29.77 -6.41
C ASP A 201 14.73 31.05 -6.43
N ALA A 202 13.76 31.16 -7.33
CA ALA A 202 12.90 32.33 -7.43
C ALA A 202 12.02 32.55 -6.18
N LEU A 203 11.54 31.48 -5.55
CA LEU A 203 10.77 31.58 -4.30
C LEU A 203 11.67 32.05 -3.14
N LEU A 204 12.85 31.45 -2.99
CA LEU A 204 13.79 31.78 -1.91
C LEU A 204 14.27 33.26 -2.01
N ASP A 205 14.56 33.74 -3.22
CA ASP A 205 14.93 35.14 -3.46
C ASP A 205 13.81 36.11 -3.03
N ASN A 206 12.55 35.72 -3.24
CA ASN A 206 11.38 36.53 -2.89
C ASN A 206 11.05 36.52 -1.40
N PHE A 207 11.45 35.48 -0.65
CA PHE A 207 11.10 35.33 0.76
C PHE A 207 11.91 36.23 1.69
N LYS A 208 13.02 36.82 1.20
CA LYS A 208 13.89 37.75 1.98
C LYS A 208 14.41 37.11 3.26
N LEU A 209 14.88 35.90 3.17
CA LEU A 209 15.47 35.12 4.27
C LEU A 209 16.86 35.67 4.63
N ASP A 210 17.35 35.29 5.80
CA ASP A 210 18.79 35.43 6.06
C ASP A 210 19.62 34.48 5.17
N ASP A 211 20.92 34.78 5.04
CA ASP A 211 21.80 34.07 4.12
C ASP A 211 21.92 32.59 4.47
N ASP A 212 21.96 32.24 5.77
CA ASP A 212 22.09 30.85 6.23
C ASP A 212 20.82 30.06 5.93
N ALA A 213 19.64 30.59 6.21
CA ALA A 213 18.36 29.97 5.92
C ALA A 213 18.15 29.76 4.42
N HIS A 214 18.47 30.78 3.62
CA HIS A 214 18.39 30.72 2.17
C HIS A 214 19.27 29.60 1.61
N GLN A 215 20.55 29.55 1.99
CA GLN A 215 21.51 28.53 1.53
C GLN A 215 21.11 27.11 1.94
N MET A 216 20.63 26.93 3.17
CA MET A 216 20.20 25.62 3.67
C MET A 216 18.96 25.10 2.93
N LEU A 217 17.95 25.94 2.72
CA LEU A 217 16.73 25.57 1.99
C LEU A 217 17.01 25.29 0.52
N GLN A 218 17.90 26.07 -0.12
CA GLN A 218 18.34 25.84 -1.49
C GLN A 218 19.08 24.51 -1.62
N ALA A 219 19.93 24.20 -0.65
CA ALA A 219 20.73 22.95 -0.66
C ALA A 219 19.84 21.69 -0.63
N LEU A 220 18.63 21.73 -0.07
CA LEU A 220 17.74 20.56 -0.02
C LEU A 220 17.43 19.97 -1.39
N ALA A 221 17.28 20.81 -2.41
CA ALA A 221 16.98 20.36 -3.77
C ALA A 221 18.08 19.46 -4.36
N GLU A 222 19.33 19.62 -3.90
CA GLU A 222 20.51 18.91 -4.36
C GLU A 222 20.90 17.72 -3.46
N LEU A 223 20.39 17.68 -2.21
CA LEU A 223 20.75 16.68 -1.22
C LEU A 223 19.95 15.39 -1.43
N ASN A 224 20.21 14.70 -2.51
CA ASN A 224 19.67 13.38 -2.83
C ASN A 224 20.74 12.49 -3.47
N GLY A 225 20.72 11.18 -3.21
CA GLY A 225 21.67 10.20 -3.71
C GLY A 225 21.91 9.06 -2.72
N ASP A 226 23.09 8.47 -2.80
CA ASP A 226 23.51 7.41 -1.88
C ASP A 226 23.85 7.97 -0.48
N ARG A 227 24.36 7.15 0.42
CA ARG A 227 24.67 7.54 1.80
C ARG A 227 25.68 8.69 1.93
N SER A 228 26.47 8.99 0.90
CA SER A 228 27.39 10.14 0.92
C SER A 228 26.69 11.48 1.04
N VAL A 229 25.39 11.53 0.70
CA VAL A 229 24.53 12.70 0.90
C VAL A 229 24.48 13.14 2.36
N LEU A 230 24.58 12.23 3.33
CA LEU A 230 24.55 12.58 4.75
C LEU A 230 25.81 13.38 5.16
N GLU A 231 26.97 13.10 4.60
CA GLU A 231 28.18 13.86 4.82
C GLU A 231 28.08 15.27 4.20
N GLN A 232 27.51 15.33 2.99
CA GLN A 232 27.24 16.62 2.34
C GLN A 232 26.22 17.44 3.16
N ALA A 233 25.15 16.80 3.64
CA ALA A 233 24.15 17.43 4.47
C ALA A 233 24.73 17.97 5.78
N SER A 234 25.61 17.22 6.45
CA SER A 234 26.27 17.66 7.69
C SER A 234 27.09 18.94 7.48
N THR A 235 27.63 19.14 6.27
CA THR A 235 28.40 20.34 5.90
C THR A 235 27.46 21.47 5.48
N LYS A 236 26.55 21.23 4.54
CA LYS A 236 25.64 22.26 3.99
C LYS A 236 24.60 22.75 5.01
N LEU A 237 24.20 21.90 5.96
CA LEU A 237 23.25 22.20 7.03
C LEU A 237 23.91 22.37 8.41
N ALA A 238 25.18 22.74 8.46
CA ALA A 238 25.92 22.88 9.71
C ALA A 238 25.30 23.89 10.69
N GLN A 239 24.69 24.96 10.17
CA GLN A 239 23.99 26.00 10.96
C GLN A 239 22.52 25.68 11.26
N ALA A 240 22.03 24.52 10.81
CA ALA A 240 20.65 24.10 11.05
C ALA A 240 20.37 23.93 12.56
N PRO A 241 19.10 24.12 12.97
CA PRO A 241 18.69 23.91 14.36
C PRO A 241 18.86 22.45 14.79
N GLU A 242 18.87 22.21 16.10
CA GLU A 242 19.09 20.88 16.67
C GLU A 242 18.06 19.86 16.17
N SER A 243 16.81 20.24 16.01
CA SER A 243 15.75 19.38 15.47
C SER A 243 16.06 18.81 14.07
N VAL A 244 16.71 19.61 13.22
CA VAL A 244 17.18 19.15 11.88
C VAL A 244 18.35 18.20 12.02
N LYS A 245 19.28 18.45 12.94
CA LYS A 245 20.42 17.55 13.20
C LYS A 245 19.98 16.21 13.77
N GLU A 246 18.99 16.21 14.66
CA GLU A 246 18.36 14.98 15.17
C GLU A 246 17.66 14.19 14.06
N ALA A 247 16.95 14.86 13.14
CA ALA A 247 16.32 14.23 12.00
C ALA A 247 17.36 13.59 11.05
N LEU A 248 18.49 14.27 10.80
CA LEU A 248 19.62 13.73 10.02
C LEU A 248 20.28 12.55 10.73
N ALA A 249 20.45 12.60 12.04
CA ALA A 249 21.01 11.51 12.83
C ALA A 249 20.10 10.27 12.80
N THR A 250 18.78 10.46 12.90
CA THR A 250 17.78 9.39 12.77
C THR A 250 17.86 8.74 11.39
N LEU A 251 17.88 9.54 10.33
CA LEU A 251 18.00 9.06 8.96
C LEU A 251 19.30 8.28 8.73
N SER A 252 20.40 8.76 9.30
CA SER A 252 21.70 8.07 9.27
C SER A 252 21.63 6.72 9.96
N THR A 253 21.02 6.65 11.14
CA THR A 253 20.85 5.42 11.92
C THR A 253 20.00 4.40 11.15
N ILE A 254 18.86 4.82 10.61
CA ILE A 254 17.99 3.94 9.81
C ILE A 254 18.73 3.41 8.57
N SER A 255 19.43 4.29 7.84
CA SER A 255 20.20 3.90 6.67
C SER A 255 21.32 2.91 7.00
N GLU A 256 22.00 3.08 8.15
CA GLU A 256 23.01 2.13 8.64
C GLU A 256 22.39 0.76 8.94
N MET A 257 21.30 0.74 9.73
CA MET A 257 20.62 -0.50 10.09
C MET A 257 20.11 -1.25 8.84
N LEU A 258 19.52 -0.55 7.88
CA LEU A 258 19.03 -1.15 6.64
C LEU A 258 20.15 -1.71 5.79
N SER A 259 21.29 -1.02 5.67
CA SER A 259 22.42 -1.53 4.89
C SER A 259 23.05 -2.80 5.49
N GLN A 260 22.93 -3.00 6.80
CA GLN A 260 23.37 -4.23 7.47
C GLN A 260 22.38 -5.38 7.32
N ARG A 261 21.06 -5.08 7.33
CA ARG A 261 19.99 -6.06 7.34
C ARG A 261 19.50 -6.45 5.94
N LEU A 262 19.57 -5.51 5.01
CA LEU A 262 19.14 -5.64 3.60
C LEU A 262 20.26 -5.18 2.66
N PRO A 263 21.44 -5.86 2.63
CA PRO A 263 22.63 -5.39 1.89
C PRO A 263 22.42 -5.31 0.37
N GLU A 264 21.47 -6.05 -0.17
CA GLU A 264 21.14 -6.05 -1.61
C GLU A 264 20.15 -4.93 -1.99
N LEU A 265 19.56 -4.23 -1.00
CA LEU A 265 18.59 -3.19 -1.28
C LEU A 265 19.27 -1.90 -1.72
N VAL A 266 18.88 -1.39 -2.88
CA VAL A 266 19.35 -0.07 -3.35
C VAL A 266 18.61 1.01 -2.56
N ILE A 267 19.36 1.75 -1.75
CA ILE A 267 18.82 2.84 -0.92
C ILE A 267 19.28 4.17 -1.48
N ASN A 268 18.33 5.04 -1.77
CA ASN A 268 18.53 6.43 -2.12
C ASN A 268 18.00 7.32 -1.00
N LEU A 269 18.79 8.27 -0.55
CA LEU A 269 18.39 9.26 0.45
C LEU A 269 18.00 10.55 -0.26
N ASP A 270 16.79 11.05 0.01
CA ASP A 270 16.30 12.32 -0.51
C ASP A 270 15.85 13.21 0.65
N LEU A 271 16.64 14.23 0.97
CA LEU A 271 16.36 15.12 2.10
C LEU A 271 15.19 16.06 1.83
N ALA A 272 14.75 16.14 0.57
CA ALA A 272 13.53 16.80 0.14
C ALA A 272 12.40 15.80 -0.19
N GLU A 273 12.49 14.54 0.27
CA GLU A 273 11.35 13.63 0.19
C GLU A 273 10.30 14.06 1.21
N LEU A 274 9.21 14.60 0.70
CA LEU A 274 8.15 15.25 1.48
C LEU A 274 6.78 14.59 1.27
N ARG A 275 6.76 13.37 0.77
CA ARG A 275 5.51 12.62 0.58
C ARG A 275 4.74 12.51 1.90
N GLY A 276 3.47 12.92 1.87
CA GLY A 276 2.65 12.92 3.08
C GLY A 276 3.12 13.90 4.16
N TYR A 277 3.82 14.97 3.82
CA TYR A 277 4.38 15.98 4.72
C TYR A 277 3.41 16.45 5.83
N HIS A 278 2.15 16.68 5.47
CA HIS A 278 1.13 17.12 6.42
C HIS A 278 0.62 16.02 7.37
N TYR A 279 1.00 14.77 7.11
CA TYR A 279 0.57 13.61 7.87
C TYR A 279 1.72 12.97 8.66
N HIS A 280 2.92 12.90 8.07
CA HIS A 280 4.09 12.28 8.68
C HIS A 280 4.78 13.21 9.68
N THR A 281 5.38 12.60 10.71
CA THR A 281 6.12 13.29 11.77
C THR A 281 7.62 13.00 11.74
N GLY A 282 8.05 11.98 11.02
CA GLY A 282 9.42 11.49 11.03
C GLY A 282 9.91 11.02 9.66
N VAL A 283 10.52 9.84 9.63
CA VAL A 283 10.99 9.20 8.40
C VAL A 283 9.82 8.94 7.46
N VAL A 284 10.10 9.10 6.17
CA VAL A 284 9.21 8.71 5.06
C VAL A 284 10.00 7.86 4.09
N PHE A 285 9.34 6.88 3.49
CA PHE A 285 9.98 5.96 2.56
C PHE A 285 9.04 5.50 1.46
N ALA A 286 9.60 5.18 0.32
CA ALA A 286 8.85 4.65 -0.81
C ALA A 286 9.69 3.66 -1.61
N ALA A 287 9.05 2.58 -2.03
CA ALA A 287 9.65 1.56 -2.88
C ALA A 287 9.26 1.77 -4.35
N TYR A 288 10.24 1.62 -5.22
CA TYR A 288 10.06 1.77 -6.66
C TYR A 288 10.57 0.52 -7.39
N LYS A 289 9.92 0.22 -8.48
CA LYS A 289 10.50 -0.65 -9.50
C LYS A 289 11.49 0.16 -10.33
N PRO A 290 12.72 -0.32 -10.61
CA PRO A 290 13.66 0.38 -11.47
C PRO A 290 13.04 0.80 -12.80
N GLY A 291 13.19 2.09 -13.14
CA GLY A 291 12.62 2.69 -14.34
C GLY A 291 11.15 3.13 -14.23
N SER A 292 10.52 2.98 -13.05
CA SER A 292 9.19 3.51 -12.76
C SER A 292 9.29 4.80 -11.97
N ALA A 293 8.52 5.82 -12.36
CA ALA A 293 8.37 7.05 -11.58
C ALA A 293 7.28 6.92 -10.48
N GLN A 294 6.49 5.85 -10.52
CA GLN A 294 5.44 5.60 -9.54
C GLN A 294 5.92 4.66 -8.45
N ALA A 295 5.73 5.06 -7.20
CA ALA A 295 5.99 4.20 -6.06
C ALA A 295 5.02 3.01 -6.04
N ILE A 296 5.52 1.81 -5.77
CA ILE A 296 4.75 0.58 -5.67
C ILE A 296 4.28 0.30 -4.24
N ALA A 297 4.98 0.90 -3.26
CA ALA A 297 4.60 0.92 -1.86
C ALA A 297 5.17 2.19 -1.22
N ALA A 298 4.53 2.72 -0.20
CA ALA A 298 5.02 3.89 0.52
C ALA A 298 4.58 3.86 1.98
N GLY A 299 5.33 4.55 2.84
CA GLY A 299 5.04 4.62 4.26
C GLY A 299 5.85 5.70 4.98
N GLY A 300 5.79 5.67 6.30
CA GLY A 300 6.54 6.58 7.17
C GLY A 300 6.00 6.60 8.59
N ARG A 301 6.59 7.46 9.41
CA ARG A 301 6.24 7.69 10.82
C ARG A 301 5.20 8.81 10.94
N TYR A 302 4.17 8.59 11.79
CA TYR A 302 3.03 9.49 11.95
C TYR A 302 2.49 9.47 13.40
N ASP A 303 3.29 9.92 14.35
CA ASP A 303 3.05 9.77 15.79
C ASP A 303 1.82 10.52 16.30
N ASP A 304 1.42 11.62 15.63
CA ASP A 304 0.38 12.54 16.12
C ASP A 304 -1.06 12.05 15.88
N ILE A 305 -1.27 11.07 15.01
CA ILE A 305 -2.63 10.64 14.64
C ILE A 305 -3.44 10.15 15.84
N GLY A 306 -2.78 9.52 16.80
CA GLY A 306 -3.41 9.00 18.01
C GLY A 306 -3.97 10.07 18.93
N GLU A 307 -3.45 11.31 18.92
CA GLU A 307 -3.91 12.42 19.74
C GLU A 307 -5.38 12.73 19.49
N HIS A 308 -5.77 12.73 18.24
CA HIS A 308 -7.14 12.98 17.82
C HIS A 308 -8.14 11.93 18.31
N PHE A 309 -7.64 10.74 18.65
CA PHE A 309 -8.40 9.65 19.24
C PHE A 309 -8.20 9.52 20.76
N GLY A 310 -7.55 10.54 21.39
CA GLY A 310 -7.37 10.62 22.83
C GLY A 310 -6.24 9.75 23.39
N HIS A 311 -5.36 9.22 22.54
CA HIS A 311 -4.18 8.47 22.95
C HIS A 311 -3.06 8.60 21.92
N ALA A 312 -2.21 9.63 22.12
CA ALA A 312 -0.98 9.78 21.35
C ALA A 312 -0.05 8.58 21.59
N GLN A 313 0.45 8.01 20.52
CA GLN A 313 1.43 6.93 20.58
C GLN A 313 2.27 6.94 19.29
N PRO A 314 3.56 6.64 19.37
CA PRO A 314 4.41 6.51 18.22
C PRO A 314 3.81 5.50 17.22
N ALA A 315 3.82 5.86 15.95
CA ALA A 315 3.27 5.02 14.90
C ALA A 315 4.11 5.12 13.62
N THR A 316 4.34 3.99 12.99
CA THR A 316 5.00 3.87 11.69
C THR A 316 4.41 2.71 10.91
N GLY A 317 4.35 2.83 9.59
CA GLY A 317 3.76 1.79 8.76
C GLY A 317 3.90 2.09 7.28
N PHE A 318 3.35 1.21 6.47
CA PHE A 318 3.32 1.37 5.02
C PHE A 318 2.05 0.81 4.42
N SER A 319 1.77 1.21 3.19
CA SER A 319 0.72 0.60 2.38
C SER A 319 1.13 0.47 0.91
N LEU A 320 0.42 -0.41 0.22
CA LEU A 320 0.55 -0.63 -1.23
C LEU A 320 -0.84 -0.91 -1.84
N ASP A 321 -0.95 -0.75 -3.16
CA ASP A 321 -2.13 -1.16 -3.93
C ASP A 321 -1.92 -2.55 -4.53
N LEU A 322 -2.70 -3.52 -4.04
CA LEU A 322 -2.59 -4.91 -4.47
C LEU A 322 -2.96 -5.12 -5.95
N LYS A 323 -3.91 -4.32 -6.47
CA LYS A 323 -4.24 -4.36 -7.91
C LYS A 323 -3.05 -3.91 -8.75
N MET A 324 -2.37 -2.84 -8.34
CA MET A 324 -1.17 -2.37 -9.02
C MET A 324 -0.06 -3.45 -8.98
N ILE A 325 0.19 -4.07 -7.82
CA ILE A 325 1.16 -5.16 -7.71
C ILE A 325 0.79 -6.31 -8.64
N ALA A 326 -0.48 -6.70 -8.71
CA ALA A 326 -0.94 -7.77 -9.58
C ALA A 326 -0.66 -7.49 -11.07
N THR A 327 -0.70 -6.22 -11.51
CA THR A 327 -0.36 -5.87 -12.91
C THR A 327 1.13 -6.02 -13.25
N LEU A 328 2.00 -6.06 -12.23
CA LEU A 328 3.44 -6.26 -12.40
C LEU A 328 3.82 -7.74 -12.50
N LEU A 329 2.91 -8.63 -12.12
CA LEU A 329 3.11 -10.07 -12.23
C LEU A 329 3.00 -10.54 -13.67
N PRO A 330 3.76 -11.57 -14.06
CA PRO A 330 3.48 -12.25 -15.31
C PRO A 330 2.05 -12.80 -15.27
N VAL A 331 1.35 -12.67 -16.38
CA VAL A 331 0.04 -13.33 -16.53
C VAL A 331 0.28 -14.84 -16.33
N ILE A 332 -0.21 -15.37 -15.22
CA ILE A 332 -0.22 -16.79 -14.99
C ILE A 332 -1.25 -17.31 -16.03
N GLU A 333 -0.79 -17.87 -17.14
CA GLU A 333 -1.66 -18.78 -17.87
C GLU A 333 -2.05 -19.84 -16.84
N ASP A 334 -3.34 -19.89 -16.45
CA ASP A 334 -3.85 -20.93 -15.58
C ASP A 334 -3.18 -22.23 -16.07
N GLU A 335 -2.25 -22.79 -15.27
CA GLU A 335 -1.99 -24.22 -15.39
C GLU A 335 -3.37 -24.81 -15.34
N LYS A 336 -3.86 -25.31 -16.50
CA LYS A 336 -5.24 -25.74 -16.70
C LYS A 336 -5.56 -26.60 -15.50
N ALA A 337 -6.21 -25.99 -14.51
CA ALA A 337 -6.58 -26.70 -13.29
C ALA A 337 -7.18 -28.01 -13.78
N GLU A 338 -6.66 -29.13 -13.30
CA GLU A 338 -7.09 -30.45 -13.73
C GLU A 338 -8.61 -30.54 -13.50
N VAL A 339 -9.36 -30.16 -14.54
CA VAL A 339 -10.82 -30.07 -14.47
C VAL A 339 -11.38 -31.44 -14.85
N ILE A 340 -12.09 -32.02 -13.91
CA ILE A 340 -12.74 -33.30 -14.06
C ILE A 340 -14.21 -33.07 -14.45
N GLY A 341 -14.58 -33.44 -15.65
CA GLY A 341 -15.97 -33.43 -16.09
C GLY A 341 -16.70 -34.68 -15.63
N VAL A 342 -17.98 -34.59 -15.34
CA VAL A 342 -18.82 -35.71 -15.00
C VAL A 342 -20.23 -35.49 -15.54
N GLU A 343 -20.83 -36.51 -16.14
CA GLU A 343 -22.22 -36.43 -16.57
C GLU A 343 -23.14 -36.31 -15.36
N TRP A 344 -24.27 -35.59 -15.57
CA TRP A 344 -25.27 -35.42 -14.53
C TRP A 344 -25.97 -36.75 -14.24
N ASP A 345 -25.78 -37.29 -13.02
CA ASP A 345 -26.38 -38.54 -12.55
C ASP A 345 -26.70 -38.43 -11.06
N SER A 346 -27.69 -39.19 -10.58
CA SER A 346 -28.13 -39.25 -9.20
C SER A 346 -27.61 -40.50 -8.46
N ASP A 347 -26.64 -41.21 -9.02
CA ASP A 347 -26.00 -42.37 -8.37
C ASP A 347 -25.34 -41.93 -7.04
N PRO A 348 -25.76 -42.51 -5.90
CA PRO A 348 -25.17 -42.15 -4.60
C PRO A 348 -23.64 -42.34 -4.57
N ALA A 349 -23.11 -43.36 -5.24
CA ALA A 349 -21.67 -43.60 -5.31
C ALA A 349 -20.94 -42.53 -6.14
N LEU A 350 -21.59 -41.93 -7.16
CA LEU A 350 -21.07 -40.78 -7.87
C LEU A 350 -20.99 -39.54 -6.95
N LEU A 351 -22.08 -39.27 -6.24
CA LEU A 351 -22.14 -38.08 -5.36
C LEU A 351 -21.07 -38.17 -4.27
N GLU A 352 -20.84 -39.33 -3.68
CA GLU A 352 -19.78 -39.58 -2.70
C GLU A 352 -18.38 -39.38 -3.31
N THR A 353 -18.15 -39.92 -4.52
CA THR A 353 -16.87 -39.77 -5.23
C THR A 353 -16.57 -38.31 -5.56
N VAL A 354 -17.59 -37.57 -6.07
CA VAL A 354 -17.44 -36.13 -6.38
C VAL A 354 -17.13 -35.33 -5.13
N SER A 355 -17.82 -35.61 -4.00
CA SER A 355 -17.53 -34.97 -2.72
C SER A 355 -16.09 -35.21 -2.30
N SER A 356 -15.65 -36.48 -2.29
CA SER A 356 -14.28 -36.84 -1.92
C SER A 356 -13.20 -36.15 -2.78
N LEU A 357 -13.44 -36.04 -4.08
CA LEU A 357 -12.54 -35.35 -5.00
C LEU A 357 -12.47 -33.87 -4.69
N ARG A 358 -13.61 -33.23 -4.41
CA ARG A 358 -13.66 -31.80 -4.00
C ARG A 358 -12.99 -31.58 -2.65
N ASP A 359 -13.17 -32.44 -1.69
CA ASP A 359 -12.49 -32.40 -0.38
C ASP A 359 -10.96 -32.54 -0.53
N ALA A 360 -10.51 -33.27 -1.55
CA ALA A 360 -9.11 -33.37 -1.96
C ALA A 360 -8.62 -32.17 -2.81
N GLY A 361 -9.44 -31.10 -2.97
CA GLY A 361 -9.08 -29.90 -3.70
C GLY A 361 -9.16 -30.01 -5.24
N LYS A 362 -9.75 -31.10 -5.77
CA LYS A 362 -9.92 -31.25 -7.23
C LYS A 362 -11.12 -30.44 -7.73
N VAL A 363 -10.99 -29.90 -8.96
CA VAL A 363 -12.09 -29.17 -9.62
C VAL A 363 -12.97 -30.21 -10.36
N VAL A 364 -14.19 -30.41 -9.90
CA VAL A 364 -15.16 -31.33 -10.51
C VAL A 364 -16.39 -30.57 -10.98
N ILE A 365 -16.70 -30.64 -12.28
CA ILE A 365 -17.80 -29.93 -12.93
C ILE A 365 -18.79 -30.93 -13.50
N TYR A 366 -20.07 -30.78 -13.14
CA TYR A 366 -21.16 -31.53 -13.80
C TYR A 366 -21.43 -30.98 -15.19
N GLN A 367 -21.47 -31.86 -16.17
CA GLN A 367 -21.98 -31.53 -17.48
C GLN A 367 -23.50 -31.43 -17.43
N MET A 368 -23.98 -30.20 -17.67
CA MET A 368 -25.42 -29.96 -17.69
C MET A 368 -26.03 -30.61 -18.94
N PRO A 369 -27.25 -31.20 -18.86
CA PRO A 369 -27.93 -31.80 -20.00
C PRO A 369 -28.04 -30.81 -21.18
N GLY A 370 -27.56 -31.25 -22.34
CA GLY A 370 -27.56 -30.42 -23.56
C GLY A 370 -26.43 -29.41 -23.67
N ALA A 371 -25.51 -29.33 -22.71
CA ALA A 371 -24.31 -28.47 -22.76
C ALA A 371 -23.04 -29.35 -22.88
N ALA A 372 -22.15 -29.00 -23.80
CA ALA A 372 -20.83 -29.61 -23.86
C ALA A 372 -19.86 -28.83 -22.93
N ILE A 373 -19.06 -29.54 -22.17
CA ILE A 373 -17.94 -28.99 -21.42
C ILE A 373 -16.62 -29.52 -21.94
N THR A 374 -15.59 -28.70 -21.95
CA THR A 374 -14.23 -29.13 -22.27
C THR A 374 -13.47 -29.29 -20.97
N THR A 375 -13.04 -30.51 -20.68
CA THR A 375 -12.32 -30.87 -19.46
C THR A 375 -11.08 -31.68 -19.79
N SER A 376 -10.05 -31.61 -18.96
CA SER A 376 -8.83 -32.41 -19.11
C SER A 376 -9.06 -33.89 -18.74
N HIS A 377 -9.98 -34.12 -17.79
CA HIS A 377 -10.32 -35.44 -17.28
C HIS A 377 -11.83 -35.63 -17.24
N THR A 378 -12.26 -36.89 -17.23
CA THR A 378 -13.67 -37.26 -17.09
C THR A 378 -13.81 -38.32 -16.01
N LEU A 379 -14.83 -38.18 -15.18
CA LEU A 379 -15.20 -39.19 -14.19
C LEU A 379 -16.19 -40.19 -14.85
N VAL A 380 -15.76 -41.40 -14.98
CA VAL A 380 -16.55 -42.45 -15.66
C VAL A 380 -16.75 -43.67 -14.76
N LYS A 381 -17.87 -44.37 -14.91
CA LYS A 381 -18.14 -45.60 -14.17
C LYS A 381 -17.55 -46.81 -14.94
N GLN A 382 -16.52 -47.45 -14.36
CA GLN A 382 -15.88 -48.64 -14.88
C GLN A 382 -15.94 -49.76 -13.84
N ALA A 383 -16.36 -50.94 -14.27
CA ALA A 383 -16.51 -52.14 -13.40
C ALA A 383 -17.30 -51.87 -12.12
N GLY A 384 -18.30 -50.96 -12.15
CA GLY A 384 -19.14 -50.63 -11.01
C GLY A 384 -18.57 -49.49 -10.09
N HIS A 385 -17.36 -49.00 -10.35
CA HIS A 385 -16.72 -47.93 -9.58
C HIS A 385 -16.49 -46.70 -10.45
N TRP A 386 -16.60 -45.49 -9.82
CA TRP A 386 -16.32 -44.23 -10.48
C TRP A 386 -14.81 -43.95 -10.44
N GLN A 387 -14.21 -43.67 -11.59
CA GLN A 387 -12.77 -43.46 -11.78
C GLN A 387 -12.51 -42.26 -12.68
N VAL A 388 -11.48 -41.49 -12.35
CA VAL A 388 -10.99 -40.36 -13.16
C VAL A 388 -10.14 -40.91 -14.30
N THR A 389 -10.46 -40.51 -15.53
CA THR A 389 -9.72 -40.88 -16.74
C THR A 389 -9.39 -39.65 -17.55
N GLU A 390 -8.26 -39.63 -18.24
CA GLU A 390 -7.95 -38.54 -19.18
C GLU A 390 -9.04 -38.49 -20.27
N THR A 391 -9.48 -37.26 -20.56
CA THR A 391 -10.44 -37.07 -21.67
C THR A 391 -9.70 -37.32 -22.96
N GLY A 392 -9.91 -38.48 -23.56
CA GLY A 392 -9.30 -38.85 -24.84
C GLY A 392 -9.63 -37.82 -25.90
N THR A 393 -8.62 -37.41 -26.67
CA THR A 393 -8.78 -36.57 -27.86
C THR A 393 -9.70 -37.30 -28.83
N GLN A 394 -11.00 -37.00 -28.78
CA GLN A 394 -11.89 -37.46 -29.84
C GLN A 394 -11.47 -36.75 -31.12
N THR A 395 -10.61 -37.40 -31.92
CA THR A 395 -10.48 -37.10 -33.33
C THR A 395 -11.85 -37.32 -33.96
N ARG A 396 -12.54 -36.23 -34.28
CA ARG A 396 -13.70 -36.29 -35.18
C ARG A 396 -13.21 -36.85 -36.51
N GLY A 397 -13.62 -38.07 -36.82
CA GLY A 397 -13.55 -38.66 -38.15
C GLY A 397 -14.62 -38.08 -39.07
#